data_e8be33d5af2f9eaf7047b96b9d4e4b2e
#
_entry.id   e8be33d5af2f9eaf7047b96b9d4e4b2e
#
_cell.length_a   1.000
_cell.length_b   1.000
_cell.length_c   1.000
_cell.angle_alpha   90.00
_cell.angle_beta   90.00
_cell.angle_gamma   90.00
#
_symmetry.space_group_name_H-M   'P 1'
#
loop_
_entity.id
_entity.type
_entity.pdbx_description
1 polymer ?
#
loop_
_entity_poly.entity_id
_entity_poly.type
_entity_poly.pdbx_seq_one_letter_code
_entity_poly.pdbx_strand_id
1 'polypeptide(L)'
;GEVVLAVTAVDIKSRVEFDSGTSWGEFGPYERIDGVVEFGVDPENSANVGIIDLQHSPVGSAGLVKFSSDFVLVTPSNKQSSRLLVDVVNRGRIRAIPDFNMASPNLTPSATIDPGDGFLFERGYTVVSIGWQYDVYRSESLLGMDPPPIELDGKPVEGTNLVEIRPNE
;
A
#
# COMPACT_ATOMS: atom_id res chain seq x y z
N GLY A 1 -25.83 5.74 -2.50
CA GLY A 1 -25.13 4.74 -3.31
C GLY A 1 -24.57 3.67 -2.40
N GLU A 2 -24.66 2.45 -2.84
CA GLU A 2 -24.22 1.28 -2.07
C GLU A 2 -22.67 1.27 -2.01
N VAL A 3 -22.10 1.29 -0.82
CA VAL A 3 -20.65 1.30 -0.61
C VAL A 3 -20.15 -0.15 -0.58
N VAL A 4 -19.47 -0.58 -1.63
CA VAL A 4 -18.84 -1.91 -1.69
C VAL A 4 -17.52 -1.91 -0.93
N LEU A 5 -16.66 -0.95 -1.27
CA LEU A 5 -15.36 -0.68 -0.69
C LEU A 5 -15.08 0.82 -0.81
N ALA A 6 -14.58 1.44 0.22
CA ALA A 6 -14.19 2.86 0.19
C ALA A 6 -12.90 3.11 0.94
N VAL A 7 -12.17 4.13 0.51
CA VAL A 7 -11.12 4.76 1.33
C VAL A 7 -11.84 5.61 2.38
N THR A 8 -11.62 5.34 3.66
CA THR A 8 -12.25 6.03 4.78
C THR A 8 -11.34 7.06 5.44
N ALA A 9 -10.02 6.87 5.36
CA ALA A 9 -9.03 7.81 5.86
C ALA A 9 -7.69 7.67 5.14
N VAL A 10 -6.92 8.75 5.12
CA VAL A 10 -5.51 8.76 4.70
C VAL A 10 -4.73 9.50 5.77
N ASP A 11 -3.74 8.84 6.37
CA ASP A 11 -2.85 9.41 7.37
C ASP A 11 -1.44 9.56 6.77
N ILE A 12 -1.05 10.80 6.49
CA ILE A 12 0.26 11.13 5.93
C ILE A 12 1.27 11.19 7.07
N LYS A 13 2.28 10.32 7.01
CA LYS A 13 3.36 10.23 8.00
C LYS A 13 4.54 11.14 7.66
N SER A 14 4.87 11.23 6.36
CA SER A 14 5.93 12.11 5.89
C SER A 14 5.64 12.63 4.48
N ARG A 15 6.21 13.80 4.18
CA ARG A 15 6.22 14.40 2.85
C ARG A 15 7.58 15.05 2.66
N VAL A 16 8.31 14.60 1.65
CA VAL A 16 9.66 15.07 1.38
C VAL A 16 9.85 15.29 -0.13
N GLU A 17 10.78 16.16 -0.47
CA GLU A 17 11.24 16.34 -1.83
C GLU A 17 11.84 15.02 -2.35
N PHE A 18 11.47 14.62 -3.56
CA PHE A 18 11.99 13.43 -4.20
C PHE A 18 13.23 13.77 -5.01
N ASP A 19 14.26 12.91 -4.94
CA ASP A 19 15.50 13.04 -5.69
C ASP A 19 16.13 14.45 -5.63
N SER A 20 16.17 15.03 -4.42
CA SER A 20 16.73 16.37 -4.18
C SER A 20 16.19 17.47 -5.11
N GLY A 21 14.93 17.37 -5.52
CA GLY A 21 14.27 18.35 -6.37
C GLY A 21 14.62 18.28 -7.84
N THR A 22 15.18 17.19 -8.32
CA THR A 22 15.42 16.96 -9.74
C THR A 22 14.14 17.17 -10.53
N SER A 23 14.24 17.95 -11.60
CA SER A 23 13.11 18.28 -12.48
C SER A 23 13.00 17.29 -13.63
N TRP A 24 11.81 16.74 -13.83
CA TRP A 24 11.52 15.71 -14.83
C TRP A 24 10.67 16.25 -15.97
N GLY A 25 11.29 16.50 -17.09
CA GLY A 25 10.60 17.01 -18.29
C GLY A 25 9.72 18.21 -18.01
N GLU A 26 8.51 18.22 -18.57
CA GLU A 26 7.51 19.29 -18.35
C GLU A 26 6.77 19.18 -17.01
N PHE A 27 6.97 18.11 -16.25
CA PHE A 27 6.26 17.85 -14.99
C PHE A 27 6.98 18.44 -13.77
N GLY A 28 8.24 18.85 -13.93
CA GLY A 28 9.00 19.49 -12.87
C GLY A 28 9.46 18.53 -11.78
N PRO A 29 9.72 19.05 -10.55
CA PRO A 29 10.15 18.22 -9.44
C PRO A 29 9.00 17.36 -8.91
N TYR A 30 9.39 16.28 -8.22
CA TYR A 30 8.49 15.34 -7.58
C TYR A 30 8.62 15.40 -6.06
N GLU A 31 7.60 14.93 -5.38
CA GLU A 31 7.59 14.69 -3.94
C GLU A 31 7.28 13.23 -3.65
N ARG A 32 7.83 12.76 -2.52
CA ARG A 32 7.51 11.46 -1.93
C ARG A 32 6.63 11.66 -0.70
N ILE A 33 5.55 10.93 -0.63
CA ILE A 33 4.60 10.94 0.48
C ILE A 33 4.47 9.51 1.00
N ASP A 34 4.76 9.33 2.29
CA ASP A 34 4.59 8.04 2.97
C ASP A 34 3.44 8.13 3.96
N GLY A 35 2.66 7.07 4.08
CA GLY A 35 1.51 7.09 4.98
C GLY A 35 0.78 5.76 5.11
N VAL A 36 -0.41 5.85 5.69
CA VAL A 36 -1.34 4.75 5.85
C VAL A 36 -2.68 5.14 5.26
N VAL A 37 -3.24 4.26 4.47
CA VAL A 37 -4.62 4.38 3.95
C VAL A 37 -5.52 3.40 4.69
N GLU A 38 -6.67 3.89 5.17
CA GLU A 38 -7.71 3.08 5.78
C GLU A 38 -8.82 2.82 4.76
N PHE A 39 -9.27 1.58 4.71
CA PHE A 39 -10.38 1.13 3.89
C PHE A 39 -11.53 0.67 4.76
N GLY A 40 -12.75 0.76 4.22
CA GLY A 40 -13.94 0.20 4.81
C GLY A 40 -14.70 -0.67 3.82
N VAL A 41 -15.06 -1.87 4.25
CA VAL A 41 -15.85 -2.84 3.47
C VAL A 41 -17.21 -3.01 4.14
N ASP A 42 -18.27 -2.93 3.36
CA ASP A 42 -19.62 -3.21 3.83
C ASP A 42 -19.84 -4.74 3.85
N PRO A 43 -19.97 -5.38 5.04
CA PRO A 43 -20.18 -6.82 5.13
C PRO A 43 -21.58 -7.26 4.67
N GLU A 44 -22.57 -6.34 4.64
CA GLU A 44 -23.94 -6.61 4.20
C GLU A 44 -24.09 -6.49 2.66
N ASN A 45 -23.11 -5.95 1.97
CA ASN A 45 -23.18 -5.77 0.53
C ASN A 45 -23.03 -7.11 -0.19
N SER A 46 -23.98 -7.43 -1.07
CA SER A 46 -23.99 -8.68 -1.85
C SER A 46 -22.74 -8.92 -2.68
N ALA A 47 -22.04 -7.87 -3.11
CA ALA A 47 -20.78 -7.98 -3.83
C ALA A 47 -19.62 -8.51 -2.95
N ASN A 48 -19.75 -8.41 -1.64
CA ASN A 48 -18.73 -8.82 -0.66
C ASN A 48 -18.97 -10.21 -0.07
N VAL A 49 -20.05 -10.88 -0.46
CA VAL A 49 -20.42 -12.21 0.08
C VAL A 49 -19.36 -13.29 -0.14
N GLY A 50 -18.49 -13.10 -1.14
CA GLY A 50 -17.39 -14.01 -1.43
C GLY A 50 -16.15 -13.81 -0.55
N ILE A 51 -16.12 -12.78 0.30
CA ILE A 51 -15.01 -12.55 1.23
C ILE A 51 -15.24 -13.45 2.45
N ILE A 52 -14.36 -14.44 2.57
CA ILE A 52 -14.46 -15.46 3.64
C ILE A 52 -14.34 -14.79 5.00
N ASP A 53 -15.21 -15.15 5.93
CA ASP A 53 -15.22 -14.72 7.32
C ASP A 53 -15.40 -13.21 7.57
N LEU A 54 -15.73 -12.42 6.54
CA LEU A 54 -15.96 -10.98 6.69
C LEU A 54 -17.02 -10.65 7.74
N GLN A 55 -18.07 -11.48 7.84
CA GLN A 55 -19.15 -11.34 8.82
C GLN A 55 -18.70 -11.57 10.28
N HIS A 56 -17.53 -12.15 10.49
CA HIS A 56 -16.91 -12.38 11.80
C HIS A 56 -15.93 -11.29 12.21
N SER A 57 -15.77 -10.28 11.38
CA SER A 57 -14.93 -9.14 11.69
C SER A 57 -15.72 -8.05 12.43
N PRO A 58 -15.10 -7.33 13.37
CA PRO A 58 -15.77 -6.23 14.05
C PRO A 58 -16.24 -5.15 13.07
N VAL A 59 -17.48 -4.76 13.19
CA VAL A 59 -18.09 -3.71 12.39
C VAL A 59 -18.04 -2.39 13.17
N GLY A 60 -17.46 -1.36 12.57
CA GLY A 60 -17.39 -0.03 13.15
C GLY A 60 -18.76 0.69 13.17
N SER A 61 -18.83 1.86 13.80
CA SER A 61 -20.07 2.64 13.93
C SER A 61 -20.69 3.08 12.60
N ALA A 62 -19.88 3.08 11.52
CA ALA A 62 -20.34 3.39 10.16
C ALA A 62 -20.89 2.16 9.41
N GLY A 63 -21.00 0.99 10.06
CA GLY A 63 -21.44 -0.24 9.40
C GLY A 63 -20.38 -0.91 8.53
N LEU A 64 -19.12 -0.51 8.65
CA LEU A 64 -18.02 -1.01 7.81
C LEU A 64 -17.01 -1.82 8.64
N VAL A 65 -16.50 -2.89 8.05
CA VAL A 65 -15.30 -3.59 8.51
C VAL A 65 -14.09 -2.82 7.98
N LYS A 66 -13.19 -2.43 8.89
CA LYS A 66 -12.04 -1.59 8.57
C LYS A 66 -10.74 -2.39 8.51
N PHE A 67 -9.88 -2.00 7.57
CA PHE A 67 -8.50 -2.46 7.47
C PHE A 67 -7.62 -1.34 6.94
N SER A 68 -6.31 -1.48 7.06
CA SER A 68 -5.39 -0.43 6.63
C SER A 68 -4.17 -0.99 5.91
N SER A 69 -3.55 -0.14 5.09
CA SER A 69 -2.33 -0.47 4.35
C SER A 69 -1.35 0.67 4.38
N ASP A 70 -0.06 0.32 4.48
CA ASP A 70 1.00 1.29 4.23
C ASP A 70 1.04 1.66 2.75
N PHE A 71 1.41 2.89 2.44
CA PHE A 71 1.65 3.32 1.08
C PHE A 71 2.85 4.25 0.96
N VAL A 72 3.45 4.26 -0.21
CA VAL A 72 4.40 5.27 -0.68
C VAL A 72 3.89 5.82 -2.01
N LEU A 73 3.77 7.14 -2.09
CA LEU A 73 3.34 7.87 -3.27
C LEU A 73 4.48 8.75 -3.76
N VAL A 74 4.79 8.69 -5.05
CA VAL A 74 5.70 9.61 -5.72
C VAL A 74 4.93 10.34 -6.81
N THR A 75 4.84 11.67 -6.71
CA THR A 75 3.95 12.49 -7.54
C THR A 75 4.60 13.84 -7.90
N PRO A 76 4.27 14.45 -9.04
CA PRO A 76 4.71 15.81 -9.34
C PRO A 76 4.30 16.81 -8.23
N SER A 77 5.23 17.65 -7.78
CA SER A 77 4.99 18.58 -6.68
C SER A 77 4.13 19.78 -7.09
N ASN A 78 4.31 20.26 -8.31
CA ASN A 78 3.75 21.53 -8.76
C ASN A 78 2.73 21.41 -9.90
N LYS A 79 2.52 20.20 -10.41
CA LYS A 79 1.62 19.94 -11.53
C LYS A 79 0.77 18.72 -11.24
N GLN A 80 -0.53 18.85 -11.43
CA GLN A 80 -1.42 17.71 -11.28
C GLN A 80 -1.16 16.65 -12.37
N SER A 81 -0.92 15.43 -11.96
CA SER A 81 -0.81 14.29 -12.87
C SER A 81 -2.19 13.73 -13.21
N SER A 82 -2.38 13.39 -14.48
CA SER A 82 -3.55 12.62 -14.93
C SER A 82 -3.26 11.12 -15.12
N ARG A 83 -2.02 10.68 -14.80
CA ARG A 83 -1.56 9.30 -14.98
C ARG A 83 -1.21 8.71 -13.63
N LEU A 84 -1.91 7.64 -13.26
CA LEU A 84 -1.67 6.90 -12.02
C LEU A 84 -1.19 5.49 -12.35
N LEU A 85 -0.05 5.11 -11.77
CA LEU A 85 0.43 3.73 -11.73
C LEU A 85 0.29 3.20 -10.31
N VAL A 86 -0.44 2.12 -10.15
CA VAL A 86 -0.62 1.44 -8.85
C VAL A 86 0.27 0.20 -8.81
N ASP A 87 1.18 0.17 -7.86
CA ASP A 87 2.08 -0.93 -7.54
C ASP A 87 1.56 -1.66 -6.30
N VAL A 88 0.87 -2.78 -6.49
CA VAL A 88 0.47 -3.66 -5.40
C VAL A 88 1.67 -4.52 -5.04
N VAL A 89 2.39 -4.12 -3.99
CA VAL A 89 3.74 -4.62 -3.73
C VAL A 89 3.73 -6.09 -3.29
N ASN A 90 4.69 -6.87 -3.80
CA ASN A 90 4.95 -8.22 -3.34
C ASN A 90 5.95 -8.21 -2.19
N ARG A 91 5.60 -8.85 -1.06
CA ARG A 91 6.43 -8.91 0.16
C ARG A 91 6.90 -7.54 0.65
N GLY A 92 6.05 -6.52 0.43
CA GLY A 92 6.27 -5.17 0.90
C GLY A 92 7.28 -4.33 0.10
N ARG A 93 7.80 -4.82 -1.00
CA ARG A 93 8.89 -4.18 -1.75
C ARG A 93 8.37 -3.39 -2.94
N ILE A 94 8.77 -2.14 -3.03
CA ILE A 94 8.47 -1.27 -4.17
C ILE A 94 9.19 -1.81 -5.42
N ARG A 95 8.43 -2.06 -6.50
CA ARG A 95 8.96 -2.63 -7.73
C ARG A 95 8.70 -1.76 -8.95
N ALA A 96 7.59 -1.04 -9.01
CA ALA A 96 7.22 -0.31 -10.22
C ALA A 96 8.30 0.71 -10.65
N ILE A 97 8.80 1.53 -9.73
CA ILE A 97 9.82 2.53 -10.06
C ILE A 97 11.11 1.85 -10.54
N PRO A 98 11.74 0.91 -9.79
CA PRO A 98 12.92 0.23 -10.29
C PRO A 98 12.72 -0.45 -11.64
N ASP A 99 11.61 -1.15 -11.83
CA ASP A 99 11.41 -1.97 -13.02
C ASP A 99 11.14 -1.14 -14.27
N PHE A 100 10.39 -0.03 -14.16
CA PHE A 100 10.07 0.83 -15.30
C PHE A 100 11.12 1.91 -15.58
N ASN A 101 11.87 2.34 -14.57
CA ASN A 101 12.89 3.38 -14.71
C ASN A 101 14.30 2.83 -14.81
N MET A 102 14.49 1.53 -15.01
CA MET A 102 15.82 0.89 -15.09
C MET A 102 16.69 1.23 -13.86
N ALA A 103 16.07 1.39 -12.69
CA ALA A 103 16.75 1.78 -11.46
C ALA A 103 17.25 0.59 -10.66
N SER A 104 18.13 0.86 -9.71
CA SER A 104 18.55 -0.14 -8.74
C SER A 104 17.37 -0.60 -7.88
N PRO A 105 17.22 -1.91 -7.63
CA PRO A 105 16.10 -2.41 -6.81
C PRO A 105 16.18 -1.85 -5.39
N ASN A 106 15.12 -1.20 -4.94
CA ASN A 106 14.94 -0.84 -3.55
C ASN A 106 14.42 -2.05 -2.79
N LEU A 107 15.25 -2.56 -1.90
CA LEU A 107 14.85 -3.70 -1.07
C LEU A 107 14.04 -3.26 0.17
N THR A 108 14.11 -1.98 0.54
CA THR A 108 13.39 -1.43 1.68
C THR A 108 12.77 -0.06 1.34
N PRO A 109 11.47 0.18 1.61
CA PRO A 109 10.83 1.47 1.35
C PRO A 109 11.38 2.66 2.13
N SER A 110 12.07 2.44 3.26
CA SER A 110 12.76 3.50 4.00
C SER A 110 14.00 4.02 3.29
N ALA A 111 14.56 3.22 2.37
CA ALA A 111 15.70 3.66 1.59
C ALA A 111 15.32 4.77 0.61
N THR A 112 16.29 5.55 0.20
CA THR A 112 16.14 6.47 -0.93
C THR A 112 15.76 5.67 -2.18
N ILE A 113 14.66 6.05 -2.82
CA ILE A 113 14.23 5.45 -4.07
C ILE A 113 15.12 6.00 -5.18
N ASP A 114 15.83 5.11 -5.88
CA ASP A 114 16.62 5.46 -7.06
C ASP A 114 15.66 5.82 -8.21
N PRO A 115 15.73 7.04 -8.76
CA PRO A 115 14.87 7.46 -9.86
C PRO A 115 15.19 6.77 -11.19
N GLY A 116 16.36 6.13 -11.32
CA GLY A 116 16.84 5.52 -12.55
C GLY A 116 16.93 6.51 -13.72
N ASP A 117 16.47 6.07 -14.89
CA ASP A 117 16.40 6.93 -16.09
C ASP A 117 15.20 7.89 -16.09
N GLY A 118 14.36 7.85 -15.09
CA GLY A 118 13.19 8.74 -14.93
C GLY A 118 12.05 8.49 -15.91
N PHE A 119 12.00 7.36 -16.59
CA PHE A 119 10.98 7.07 -17.62
C PHE A 119 9.55 7.40 -17.19
N LEU A 120 9.14 7.00 -15.99
CA LEU A 120 7.80 7.29 -15.45
C LEU A 120 7.61 8.78 -15.16
N PHE A 121 8.65 9.42 -14.61
CA PHE A 121 8.58 10.81 -14.14
C PHE A 121 8.57 11.79 -15.31
N GLU A 122 9.38 11.58 -16.33
CA GLU A 122 9.36 12.38 -17.56
C GLU A 122 8.03 12.33 -18.29
N ARG A 123 7.21 11.29 -18.02
CA ARG A 123 5.87 11.11 -18.57
C ARG A 123 4.76 11.51 -17.62
N GLY A 124 5.11 12.10 -16.47
CA GLY A 124 4.16 12.65 -15.51
C GLY A 124 3.34 11.61 -14.77
N TYR A 125 3.87 10.42 -14.56
CA TYR A 125 3.16 9.44 -13.75
C TYR A 125 3.22 9.80 -12.27
N THR A 126 2.09 9.71 -11.60
CA THR A 126 2.02 9.49 -10.16
C THR A 126 2.12 7.98 -9.94
N VAL A 127 3.03 7.57 -9.07
CA VAL A 127 3.23 6.17 -8.71
C VAL A 127 2.85 5.96 -7.26
N VAL A 128 1.89 5.08 -6.98
CA VAL A 128 1.55 4.67 -5.63
C VAL A 128 1.90 3.20 -5.44
N SER A 129 2.77 2.92 -4.48
CA SER A 129 3.07 1.56 -4.02
C SER A 129 2.29 1.32 -2.73
N ILE A 130 1.51 0.25 -2.69
CA ILE A 130 0.60 -0.06 -1.57
C ILE A 130 0.85 -1.46 -1.02
N GLY A 131 0.91 -1.59 0.31
CA GLY A 131 1.00 -2.86 1.02
C GLY A 131 -0.24 -3.72 0.81
N TRP A 132 -0.04 -5.02 0.59
CA TRP A 132 -1.15 -5.94 0.34
C TRP A 132 -1.09 -7.21 1.19
N GLN A 133 0.01 -7.47 1.88
CA GLN A 133 0.24 -8.69 2.64
C GLN A 133 0.37 -8.38 4.12
N TYR A 134 -0.34 -9.15 4.96
CA TYR A 134 -0.32 -8.97 6.42
C TYR A 134 0.90 -9.58 7.09
N ASP A 135 1.48 -10.61 6.48
CA ASP A 135 2.61 -11.39 7.01
C ASP A 135 3.98 -10.81 6.61
N VAL A 136 4.00 -9.55 6.22
CA VAL A 136 5.23 -8.82 5.93
C VAL A 136 5.90 -8.39 7.24
N TYR A 137 7.18 -8.68 7.36
CA TYR A 137 7.97 -8.24 8.52
C TYR A 137 8.20 -6.73 8.47
N ARG A 138 7.50 -6.00 9.33
CA ARG A 138 7.47 -4.53 9.34
C ARG A 138 8.58 -3.88 10.15
N SER A 139 9.67 -4.58 10.50
CA SER A 139 10.67 -4.04 11.40
C SER A 139 11.33 -2.77 10.91
N GLU A 140 11.35 -2.48 9.63
CA GLU A 140 11.94 -1.25 9.11
C GLU A 140 11.45 -0.85 7.72
N SER A 141 10.23 -1.11 7.27
CA SER A 141 9.93 -0.46 6.03
C SER A 141 9.52 -1.30 4.84
N LEU A 142 9.03 -2.49 5.10
CA LEU A 142 8.26 -3.18 4.07
C LEU A 142 6.80 -2.73 4.20
N LEU A 143 6.19 -2.35 3.09
CA LEU A 143 4.79 -1.95 3.06
C LEU A 143 3.90 -3.16 3.35
N GLY A 144 3.11 -3.10 4.40
CA GLY A 144 2.24 -4.18 4.82
C GLY A 144 0.78 -3.73 4.91
N MET A 145 -0.08 -4.69 5.22
CA MET A 145 -1.50 -4.48 5.46
C MET A 145 -1.85 -4.97 6.85
N ASP A 146 -2.74 -4.27 7.55
CA ASP A 146 -3.38 -4.72 8.76
C ASP A 146 -4.79 -5.20 8.41
N PRO A 147 -4.99 -6.54 8.29
CA PRO A 147 -6.31 -7.09 8.02
C PRO A 147 -7.23 -6.90 9.22
N PRO A 148 -8.55 -6.90 9.03
CA PRO A 148 -9.47 -6.89 10.15
C PRO A 148 -9.32 -8.18 10.95
N PRO A 149 -9.43 -8.13 12.28
CA PRO A 149 -9.44 -9.34 13.10
C PRO A 149 -10.70 -10.17 12.80
N ILE A 150 -10.58 -11.48 12.96
CA ILE A 150 -11.73 -12.39 12.94
C ILE A 150 -12.04 -12.78 14.39
N GLU A 151 -13.28 -12.62 14.79
CA GLU A 151 -13.72 -12.88 16.15
C GLU A 151 -14.95 -13.83 16.17
N LEU A 152 -14.92 -14.80 17.07
CA LEU A 152 -16.08 -15.62 17.41
C LEU A 152 -16.42 -15.40 18.89
N ASP A 153 -17.66 -15.03 19.17
CA ASP A 153 -18.13 -14.71 20.53
C ASP A 153 -17.26 -13.65 21.24
N GLY A 154 -16.80 -12.63 20.48
CA GLY A 154 -15.98 -11.54 20.98
C GLY A 154 -14.54 -11.94 21.35
N LYS A 155 -14.07 -13.09 20.85
CA LYS A 155 -12.68 -13.54 21.04
C LYS A 155 -12.02 -13.76 19.70
N PRO A 156 -10.73 -13.38 19.57
CA PRO A 156 -9.96 -13.68 18.36
C PRO A 156 -10.00 -15.17 18.04
N VAL A 157 -10.14 -15.50 16.76
CA VAL A 157 -10.05 -16.89 16.30
C VAL A 157 -8.59 -17.32 16.30
N GLU A 158 -8.32 -18.38 17.03
CA GLU A 158 -6.99 -19.01 17.05
C GLU A 158 -7.05 -20.37 16.34
N GLY A 159 -5.99 -20.72 15.64
CA GLY A 159 -5.86 -21.99 14.93
C GLY A 159 -4.44 -22.52 14.98
N THR A 160 -4.31 -23.84 14.77
CA THR A 160 -3.00 -24.47 14.68
C THR A 160 -2.38 -24.17 13.32
N ASN A 161 -1.18 -23.63 13.30
CA ASN A 161 -0.40 -23.45 12.09
C ASN A 161 0.71 -24.50 12.03
N LEU A 162 0.84 -25.18 10.88
CA LEU A 162 1.93 -26.13 10.64
C LEU A 162 3.04 -25.40 9.87
N VAL A 163 4.20 -25.25 10.50
CA VAL A 163 5.39 -24.68 9.87
C VAL A 163 6.40 -25.80 9.63
N GLU A 164 6.71 -26.08 8.35
CA GLU A 164 7.77 -27.01 7.98
C GLU A 164 9.06 -26.21 7.75
N ILE A 165 10.07 -26.46 8.57
CA ILE A 165 11.40 -25.85 8.42
C ILE A 165 12.32 -26.90 7.81
N ARG A 166 12.79 -26.65 6.59
CA ARG A 166 13.81 -27.47 5.94
C ARG A 166 15.15 -26.77 6.08
N PRO A 167 16.12 -27.32 6.83
CA PRO A 167 17.47 -26.77 6.86
C PRO A 167 18.08 -26.88 5.45
N ASN A 168 18.78 -25.83 5.03
CA ASN A 168 19.58 -25.88 3.81
C ASN A 168 20.76 -26.84 4.07
N GLU A 169 20.93 -27.84 3.22
CA GLU A 169 22.12 -28.69 3.19
C GLU A 169 23.32 -27.94 2.64
#